data_a960f71099d7d5c9cc0611e8671384e2
#
_entry.id   a960f71099d7d5c9cc0611e8671384e2
#
_cell.length_a   1.000
_cell.length_b   1.000
_cell.length_c   1.000
_cell.angle_alpha   90.00
_cell.angle_beta   90.00
_cell.angle_gamma   90.00
#
_symmetry.space_group_name_H-M   'P 1'
#
loop_
_entity.id
_entity.type
_entity.pdbx_description
1 polymer ?
#
loop_
_entity_poly.entity_id
_entity_poly.type
_entity_poly.pdbx_seq_one_letter_code
_entity_poly.pdbx_strand_id
1 'polypeptide(L)'
;AGGNGGDGGLIGNGGAGGAGGVASSGIGGSGGAGGNAMLFGAGGGVVALTGGAGGAGGAGGNAGLLFGAAGVGGAGGFTNGSALGGAGGAGGAGGLFATGGVGGSGGAGSSGGAGGAGGAGGLFGAGGTGGHGGFADSSFGGVGGAGGAGGLFGAGGEGGSGGHSLVAGGDGGAGGNAGMLALGAAGGAGGIGGDGGTLTAGGIGGAGGAGGNAGLLFGSGGSGGAGGFGFADGGQGGPGGNAGTVFGSGGAGGNGGVGQGFAGGIGGAGGTPGLIGNGGNGGNGGASAVTGGNGGIGGTGVLIGNGGNGGSGGIGAGKAGVGGVSGLLLGLDGFNAPASTSPLHTLQQNVLNVVNEPFQTLTGRPLIGNGANGTPGTGADGGAGGWLFGNGGNGGSGATGTNGGDGGDGGAGGIFFGTGGTGGAGGVGTTGTGGDGGAGGAAFLMGSGGNGGSGGAGLTAGGDGGDGGNAGSFFGAAGTGGAGASTKAGGTGGTGGNGGLFANGGAGGSGGLGGDAGTGGAGGNGGLFGAGGTGGAGGSLGPGAGGAGGNGGLFGAGGTGGSGGHGTPAAVPG
;
A
#
# COMPACT_ATOMS: atom_id res chain seq x y z
N ALA A 1 -19.55 4.45 27.89
CA ALA A 1 -18.16 4.09 27.56
C ALA A 1 -17.83 2.73 28.20
N GLY A 2 -16.96 1.96 27.54
CA GLY A 2 -16.38 0.75 28.12
C GLY A 2 -15.41 1.08 29.24
N GLY A 3 -15.24 0.19 30.23
CA GLY A 3 -14.21 0.31 31.26
C GLY A 3 -12.81 0.01 30.71
N ASN A 4 -11.79 0.72 31.20
CA ASN A 4 -10.41 0.42 30.83
C ASN A 4 -9.97 -0.95 31.38
N GLY A 5 -9.12 -1.66 30.64
CA GLY A 5 -8.45 -2.85 31.13
C GLY A 5 -7.46 -2.51 32.25
N GLY A 6 -7.31 -3.39 33.23
CA GLY A 6 -6.31 -3.24 34.29
C GLY A 6 -4.90 -3.49 33.77
N ASP A 7 -3.91 -2.76 34.31
CA ASP A 7 -2.51 -2.97 33.96
C ASP A 7 -2.01 -4.33 34.48
N GLY A 8 -1.12 -4.96 33.72
CA GLY A 8 -0.43 -6.19 34.10
C GLY A 8 0.59 -5.93 35.21
N GLY A 9 0.90 -6.96 36.04
CA GLY A 9 2.00 -6.91 36.97
C GLY A 9 3.37 -6.98 36.28
N LEU A 10 4.45 -7.14 37.07
CA LEU A 10 5.82 -7.25 36.57
C LEU A 10 5.96 -8.35 35.47
N ILE A 11 5.24 -9.47 35.64
CA ILE A 11 5.10 -10.55 34.69
C ILE A 11 3.59 -10.80 34.54
N GLY A 12 2.99 -10.34 33.42
CA GLY A 12 1.57 -10.50 33.17
C GLY A 12 1.05 -9.60 32.08
N ASN A 13 -0.01 -10.02 31.41
CA ASN A 13 -0.63 -9.26 30.33
C ASN A 13 -1.52 -8.15 30.91
N GLY A 14 -1.59 -7.04 30.20
CA GLY A 14 -2.62 -6.03 30.44
C GLY A 14 -4.01 -6.60 30.14
N GLY A 15 -5.00 -6.16 30.90
CA GLY A 15 -6.39 -6.55 30.71
C GLY A 15 -6.98 -5.95 29.44
N ALA A 16 -7.94 -6.65 28.81
CA ALA A 16 -8.67 -6.10 27.67
C ALA A 16 -9.55 -4.91 28.13
N GLY A 17 -9.64 -3.88 27.30
CA GLY A 17 -10.60 -2.79 27.47
C GLY A 17 -12.02 -3.28 27.19
N GLY A 18 -12.98 -2.76 27.95
CA GLY A 18 -14.38 -3.09 27.80
C GLY A 18 -14.99 -2.51 26.52
N ALA A 19 -15.96 -3.19 25.95
CA ALA A 19 -16.71 -2.71 24.80
C ALA A 19 -17.51 -1.44 25.13
N GLY A 20 -17.64 -0.52 24.19
CA GLY A 20 -18.56 0.61 24.30
C GLY A 20 -20.01 0.13 24.26
N GLY A 21 -20.87 0.85 24.99
CA GLY A 21 -22.30 0.53 25.05
C GLY A 21 -23.05 0.88 23.76
N VAL A 22 -24.09 0.11 23.45
CA VAL A 22 -24.99 0.33 22.30
C VAL A 22 -26.01 1.43 22.67
N ALA A 23 -26.25 2.37 21.76
CA ALA A 23 -27.31 3.35 21.88
C ALA A 23 -28.34 3.13 20.77
N SER A 24 -29.62 3.04 21.12
CA SER A 24 -30.74 2.94 20.16
C SER A 24 -31.01 4.29 19.48
N SER A 25 -30.66 5.38 20.12
CA SER A 25 -30.70 6.75 19.59
C SER A 25 -29.55 7.55 20.21
N GLY A 26 -28.86 8.36 19.44
CA GLY A 26 -27.73 9.15 19.87
C GLY A 26 -26.37 8.49 19.56
N ILE A 27 -25.32 8.86 20.30
CA ILE A 27 -23.94 8.37 20.05
C ILE A 27 -23.70 7.12 20.93
N GLY A 28 -23.23 6.03 20.28
CA GLY A 28 -22.74 4.84 20.97
C GLY A 28 -21.57 5.16 21.92
N GLY A 29 -21.43 4.40 23.00
CA GLY A 29 -20.35 4.59 23.95
C GLY A 29 -19.00 4.19 23.36
N SER A 30 -17.94 4.95 23.66
CA SER A 30 -16.58 4.57 23.26
C SER A 30 -16.12 3.29 23.97
N GLY A 31 -15.28 2.49 23.32
CA GLY A 31 -14.57 1.38 23.96
C GLY A 31 -13.58 1.89 25.00
N GLY A 32 -13.35 1.11 26.05
CA GLY A 32 -12.32 1.37 27.04
C GLY A 32 -10.91 1.03 26.50
N ALA A 33 -9.88 1.71 26.98
CA ALA A 33 -8.51 1.36 26.60
C ALA A 33 -8.08 0.00 27.17
N GLY A 34 -7.21 -0.71 26.43
CA GLY A 34 -6.51 -1.88 26.96
C GLY A 34 -5.50 -1.50 28.04
N GLY A 35 -5.30 -2.36 29.02
CA GLY A 35 -4.29 -2.18 30.07
C GLY A 35 -2.87 -2.43 29.56
N ASN A 36 -1.89 -1.79 30.16
CA ASN A 36 -0.49 -1.95 29.81
C ASN A 36 0.11 -3.19 30.52
N ALA A 37 1.12 -3.80 29.90
CA ALA A 37 2.03 -4.71 30.60
C ALA A 37 3.23 -3.92 31.15
N MET A 38 3.86 -4.40 32.26
CA MET A 38 4.98 -3.67 32.86
C MET A 38 6.33 -4.09 32.29
N LEU A 39 6.83 -5.30 32.62
CA LEU A 39 8.15 -5.76 32.16
C LEU A 39 8.05 -6.87 31.12
N PHE A 40 7.29 -7.93 31.41
CA PHE A 40 7.02 -9.04 30.52
C PHE A 40 5.50 -9.21 30.38
N GLY A 41 4.97 -9.13 29.18
CA GLY A 41 3.56 -9.37 28.91
C GLY A 41 3.02 -8.60 27.73
N ALA A 42 1.90 -9.05 27.20
CA ALA A 42 1.20 -8.38 26.12
C ALA A 42 0.31 -7.25 26.66
N GLY A 43 0.22 -6.15 25.92
CA GLY A 43 -0.78 -5.12 26.14
C GLY A 43 -2.19 -5.65 25.84
N GLY A 44 -3.20 -5.15 26.56
CA GLY A 44 -4.59 -5.55 26.37
C GLY A 44 -5.17 -5.03 25.06
N GLY A 45 -5.90 -5.85 24.32
CA GLY A 45 -6.67 -5.45 23.15
C GLY A 45 -8.04 -4.88 23.52
N VAL A 46 -8.78 -4.36 22.55
CA VAL A 46 -10.11 -3.76 22.75
C VAL A 46 -11.10 -4.28 21.72
N VAL A 47 -12.37 -4.42 22.14
CA VAL A 47 -13.49 -4.84 21.26
C VAL A 47 -14.58 -3.76 21.32
N ALA A 48 -15.13 -3.34 20.17
CA ALA A 48 -16.23 -2.39 20.10
C ALA A 48 -17.52 -3.04 19.62
N LEU A 49 -18.68 -2.50 20.05
CA LEU A 49 -20.01 -2.96 19.67
C LEU A 49 -20.89 -1.81 19.13
N THR A 50 -21.96 -2.17 18.44
CA THR A 50 -22.87 -1.36 17.62
C THR A 50 -23.86 -0.47 18.35
N GLY A 51 -24.33 0.59 17.72
CA GLY A 51 -25.50 1.40 18.10
C GLY A 51 -25.45 2.82 17.57
N GLY A 52 -26.55 3.55 17.50
CA GLY A 52 -26.70 4.96 17.10
C GLY A 52 -25.62 5.53 16.17
N ALA A 53 -25.05 6.70 16.47
CA ALA A 53 -23.74 7.05 15.88
C ALA A 53 -22.67 6.15 16.49
N GLY A 54 -21.74 5.63 15.67
CA GLY A 54 -20.73 4.69 16.12
C GLY A 54 -19.82 5.28 17.19
N GLY A 55 -19.66 4.60 18.31
CA GLY A 55 -18.67 4.95 19.33
C GLY A 55 -17.25 4.65 18.85
N ALA A 56 -16.27 5.46 19.27
CA ALA A 56 -14.87 5.21 18.92
C ALA A 56 -14.34 3.93 19.61
N GLY A 57 -13.47 3.20 18.90
CA GLY A 57 -12.69 2.11 19.47
C GLY A 57 -11.72 2.61 20.54
N GLY A 58 -11.50 1.83 21.59
CA GLY A 58 -10.50 2.15 22.61
C GLY A 58 -9.07 1.88 22.12
N ALA A 59 -8.10 2.58 22.69
CA ALA A 59 -6.69 2.35 22.35
C ALA A 59 -6.19 1.00 22.89
N GLY A 60 -5.32 0.33 22.15
CA GLY A 60 -4.59 -0.84 22.63
C GLY A 60 -3.60 -0.49 23.74
N GLY A 61 -3.40 -1.39 24.70
CA GLY A 61 -2.42 -1.24 25.77
C GLY A 61 -0.99 -1.43 25.29
N ASN A 62 -0.05 -0.77 25.94
CA ASN A 62 1.37 -0.88 25.62
C ASN A 62 1.91 -2.27 26.00
N ALA A 63 2.89 -2.75 25.22
CA ALA A 63 3.65 -3.96 25.55
C ALA A 63 4.46 -3.78 26.82
N GLY A 64 4.88 -4.90 27.43
CA GLY A 64 5.85 -4.88 28.51
C GLY A 64 7.17 -4.28 28.07
N LEU A 65 7.85 -3.61 28.99
CA LEU A 65 9.08 -2.85 28.71
C LEU A 65 10.13 -3.66 27.96
N LEU A 66 10.31 -4.95 28.27
CA LEU A 66 11.33 -5.81 27.68
C LEU A 66 10.79 -6.71 26.56
N PHE A 67 9.78 -7.52 26.86
CA PHE A 67 9.14 -8.43 25.91
C PHE A 67 7.61 -8.44 26.06
N GLY A 68 6.92 -8.60 24.93
CA GLY A 68 5.49 -8.75 24.86
C GLY A 68 4.92 -8.08 23.61
N ALA A 69 3.76 -8.51 23.14
CA ALA A 69 3.10 -7.84 22.02
C ALA A 69 2.34 -6.60 22.51
N ALA A 70 2.37 -5.52 21.74
CA ALA A 70 1.51 -4.38 22.00
C ALA A 70 0.03 -4.71 21.68
N GLY A 71 -0.88 -4.10 22.41
CA GLY A 71 -2.32 -4.32 22.23
C GLY A 71 -2.83 -3.72 20.93
N VAL A 72 -3.80 -4.37 20.33
CA VAL A 72 -4.51 -3.90 19.13
C VAL A 72 -5.55 -2.86 19.53
N GLY A 73 -5.67 -1.78 18.76
CA GLY A 73 -6.74 -0.80 18.91
C GLY A 73 -8.10 -1.41 18.63
N GLY A 74 -9.13 -0.97 19.34
CA GLY A 74 -10.50 -1.44 19.15
C GLY A 74 -11.08 -0.94 17.82
N ALA A 75 -11.92 -1.74 17.18
CA ALA A 75 -12.69 -1.28 16.03
C ALA A 75 -13.70 -0.20 16.43
N GLY A 76 -13.94 0.75 15.54
CA GLY A 76 -15.03 1.71 15.67
C GLY A 76 -16.40 1.04 15.57
N GLY A 77 -17.38 1.59 16.28
CA GLY A 77 -18.76 1.10 16.22
C GLY A 77 -19.38 1.38 14.87
N PHE A 78 -20.14 0.43 14.32
CA PHE A 78 -20.90 0.64 13.10
C PHE A 78 -22.33 1.12 13.39
N THR A 79 -22.97 1.76 12.40
CA THR A 79 -24.34 2.27 12.52
C THR A 79 -25.21 1.79 11.38
N ASN A 80 -26.50 1.59 11.68
CA ASN A 80 -27.52 1.31 10.67
C ASN A 80 -28.29 2.62 10.40
N GLY A 81 -27.93 3.33 9.32
CA GLY A 81 -28.70 4.51 8.92
C GLY A 81 -27.85 5.77 8.76
N SER A 82 -28.45 6.94 9.00
CA SER A 82 -27.87 8.27 8.69
C SER A 82 -26.79 8.77 9.67
N ALA A 83 -26.24 7.91 10.55
CA ALA A 83 -25.24 8.31 11.52
C ALA A 83 -23.82 7.94 11.09
N LEU A 84 -22.82 8.66 11.64
CA LEU A 84 -21.41 8.44 11.33
C LEU A 84 -20.88 7.15 11.95
N GLY A 85 -20.05 6.41 11.23
CA GLY A 85 -19.26 5.31 11.76
C GLY A 85 -18.26 5.80 12.82
N GLY A 86 -18.00 4.99 13.85
CA GLY A 86 -17.01 5.31 14.88
C GLY A 86 -15.58 5.18 14.38
N ALA A 87 -14.65 6.01 14.86
CA ALA A 87 -13.25 5.86 14.56
C ALA A 87 -12.64 4.61 15.24
N GLY A 88 -11.70 3.95 14.60
CA GLY A 88 -10.88 2.90 15.20
C GLY A 88 -9.93 3.46 16.26
N GLY A 89 -9.62 2.67 17.28
CA GLY A 89 -8.66 3.01 18.32
C GLY A 89 -7.20 2.85 17.86
N ALA A 90 -6.30 3.62 18.41
CA ALA A 90 -4.86 3.48 18.13
C ALA A 90 -4.31 2.16 18.68
N GLY A 91 -3.30 1.60 18.03
CA GLY A 91 -2.50 0.49 18.57
C GLY A 91 -1.60 0.93 19.72
N GLY A 92 -1.30 0.02 20.64
CA GLY A 92 -0.38 0.28 21.78
C GLY A 92 1.08 0.36 21.33
N ALA A 93 1.93 1.01 22.12
CA ALA A 93 3.37 1.07 21.85
C ALA A 93 4.07 -0.26 22.18
N GLY A 94 5.09 -0.61 21.41
CA GLY A 94 5.96 -1.75 21.63
C GLY A 94 6.94 -1.53 22.79
N GLY A 95 7.35 -2.62 23.47
CA GLY A 95 8.49 -2.64 24.39
C GLY A 95 9.83 -2.76 23.65
N LEU A 96 10.93 -2.98 24.38
CA LEU A 96 12.30 -2.94 23.83
C LEU A 96 12.46 -3.73 22.54
N PHE A 97 11.96 -4.96 22.47
CA PHE A 97 12.03 -5.87 21.34
C PHE A 97 10.68 -6.09 20.63
N ALA A 98 9.63 -5.33 21.02
CA ALA A 98 8.30 -5.56 20.55
C ALA A 98 7.88 -4.59 19.44
N THR A 99 7.09 -5.09 18.49
CA THR A 99 6.41 -4.27 17.50
C THR A 99 5.29 -3.45 18.13
N GLY A 100 5.00 -2.31 17.53
CA GLY A 100 3.80 -1.53 17.86
C GLY A 100 2.53 -2.32 17.56
N GLY A 101 1.48 -2.06 18.31
CA GLY A 101 0.16 -2.66 18.09
C GLY A 101 -0.52 -2.10 16.84
N VAL A 102 -1.39 -2.87 16.26
CA VAL A 102 -2.18 -2.49 15.10
C VAL A 102 -3.29 -1.52 15.50
N GLY A 103 -3.58 -0.54 14.67
CA GLY A 103 -4.73 0.34 14.80
C GLY A 103 -6.04 -0.40 14.52
N GLY A 104 -7.11 -0.06 15.23
CA GLY A 104 -8.43 -0.62 15.00
C GLY A 104 -9.07 -0.12 13.70
N SER A 105 -9.91 -0.91 13.06
CA SER A 105 -10.70 -0.51 11.89
C SER A 105 -11.75 0.53 12.25
N GLY A 106 -12.04 1.44 11.34
CA GLY A 106 -13.18 2.36 11.42
C GLY A 106 -14.50 1.61 11.27
N GLY A 107 -15.54 2.11 11.91
CA GLY A 107 -16.90 1.55 11.80
C GLY A 107 -17.61 2.03 10.53
N ALA A 108 -18.54 1.21 10.05
CA ALA A 108 -19.42 1.56 8.93
C ALA A 108 -20.54 2.51 9.36
N GLY A 109 -20.99 3.36 8.43
CA GLY A 109 -22.08 4.32 8.67
C GLY A 109 -22.44 5.11 7.42
N SER A 110 -23.22 6.19 7.59
CA SER A 110 -23.49 7.12 6.47
C SER A 110 -22.21 7.73 5.93
N SER A 111 -21.25 8.02 6.82
CA SER A 111 -19.86 8.27 6.50
C SER A 111 -19.02 7.27 7.29
N GLY A 112 -18.03 6.67 6.67
CA GLY A 112 -17.17 5.69 7.33
C GLY A 112 -16.32 6.33 8.42
N GLY A 113 -16.14 5.61 9.54
CA GLY A 113 -15.20 6.01 10.57
C GLY A 113 -13.75 5.85 10.11
N ALA A 114 -12.85 6.73 10.56
CA ALA A 114 -11.42 6.59 10.25
C ALA A 114 -10.82 5.36 10.95
N GLY A 115 -9.85 4.72 10.31
CA GLY A 115 -9.00 3.70 10.94
C GLY A 115 -8.09 4.31 12.00
N GLY A 116 -7.80 3.56 13.05
CA GLY A 116 -6.87 3.95 14.10
C GLY A 116 -5.42 3.89 13.65
N ALA A 117 -4.56 4.75 14.18
CA ALA A 117 -3.14 4.70 13.89
C ALA A 117 -2.48 3.44 14.48
N GLY A 118 -1.47 2.91 13.82
CA GLY A 118 -0.58 1.90 14.37
C GLY A 118 0.28 2.46 15.50
N GLY A 119 0.59 1.64 16.49
CA GLY A 119 1.44 1.99 17.62
C GLY A 119 2.92 2.07 17.22
N ALA A 120 3.70 2.89 17.94
CA ALA A 120 5.15 2.94 17.71
C ALA A 120 5.82 1.62 18.12
N GLY A 121 6.84 1.21 17.36
CA GLY A 121 7.72 0.11 17.72
C GLY A 121 8.59 0.43 18.92
N GLY A 122 9.02 -0.58 19.66
CA GLY A 122 10.06 -0.44 20.66
C GLY A 122 11.44 -0.28 20.04
N LEU A 123 12.51 -0.25 20.83
CA LEU A 123 13.86 0.08 20.36
C LEU A 123 14.26 -0.70 19.10
N PHE A 124 14.00 -2.01 19.05
CA PHE A 124 14.27 -2.90 17.94
C PHE A 124 13.00 -3.32 17.18
N GLY A 125 11.84 -2.88 17.61
CA GLY A 125 10.55 -3.26 17.07
C GLY A 125 10.10 -2.43 15.88
N ALA A 126 9.40 -3.05 14.94
CA ALA A 126 8.74 -2.31 13.85
C ALA A 126 7.53 -1.53 14.37
N GLY A 127 7.14 -0.49 13.67
CA GLY A 127 5.86 0.18 13.90
C GLY A 127 4.68 -0.75 13.60
N GLY A 128 3.59 -0.57 14.32
CA GLY A 128 2.33 -1.26 14.07
C GLY A 128 1.64 -0.75 12.81
N THR A 129 0.82 -1.57 12.19
CA THR A 129 0.05 -1.17 10.99
C THR A 129 -1.14 -0.28 11.37
N GLY A 130 -1.52 0.63 10.49
CA GLY A 130 -2.75 1.41 10.62
C GLY A 130 -4.00 0.54 10.39
N GLY A 131 -5.10 0.91 11.03
CA GLY A 131 -6.40 0.25 10.84
C GLY A 131 -7.07 0.68 9.53
N HIS A 132 -7.93 -0.17 8.98
CA HIS A 132 -8.71 0.16 7.77
C HIS A 132 -9.76 1.24 8.06
N GLY A 133 -10.06 2.07 7.07
CA GLY A 133 -11.22 2.96 7.10
C GLY A 133 -12.55 2.20 7.04
N GLY A 134 -13.60 2.76 7.64
CA GLY A 134 -14.94 2.17 7.64
C GLY A 134 -15.68 2.39 6.32
N PHE A 135 -16.61 1.50 6.00
CA PHE A 135 -17.51 1.63 4.85
C PHE A 135 -18.50 2.80 5.02
N ALA A 136 -18.84 3.48 3.92
CA ALA A 136 -19.88 4.51 3.88
C ALA A 136 -20.99 4.15 2.89
N ASP A 137 -22.26 4.29 3.31
CA ASP A 137 -23.42 4.04 2.46
C ASP A 137 -23.94 5.26 1.70
N SER A 138 -23.63 6.48 2.13
CA SER A 138 -24.21 7.69 1.56
C SER A 138 -23.27 8.92 1.46
N SER A 139 -22.01 8.78 1.95
CA SER A 139 -21.05 9.89 1.93
C SER A 139 -19.64 9.34 1.66
N PHE A 140 -18.62 9.78 2.42
CA PHE A 140 -17.23 9.40 2.20
C PHE A 140 -16.86 8.15 2.98
N GLY A 141 -16.11 7.25 2.38
CA GLY A 141 -15.43 6.16 3.07
C GLY A 141 -14.49 6.70 4.15
N GLY A 142 -14.28 5.95 5.22
CA GLY A 142 -13.35 6.32 6.27
C GLY A 142 -11.90 6.33 5.78
N VAL A 143 -11.09 7.27 6.23
CA VAL A 143 -9.65 7.30 5.93
C VAL A 143 -8.95 6.14 6.64
N GLY A 144 -8.00 5.49 5.99
CA GLY A 144 -7.14 4.49 6.62
C GLY A 144 -6.24 5.10 7.69
N GLY A 145 -5.97 4.37 8.77
CA GLY A 145 -5.06 4.81 9.84
C GLY A 145 -3.61 4.86 9.37
N ALA A 146 -2.82 5.80 9.88
CA ALA A 146 -1.40 5.85 9.61
C ALA A 146 -0.66 4.67 10.25
N GLY A 147 0.38 4.16 9.60
CA GLY A 147 1.31 3.21 10.20
C GLY A 147 2.13 3.84 11.32
N GLY A 148 2.45 3.05 12.34
CA GLY A 148 3.30 3.49 13.46
C GLY A 148 4.76 3.67 13.06
N ALA A 149 5.46 4.58 13.71
CA ALA A 149 6.91 4.71 13.53
C ALA A 149 7.64 3.46 14.04
N GLY A 150 8.70 3.05 13.34
CA GLY A 150 9.64 2.06 13.85
C GLY A 150 10.41 2.59 15.06
N GLY A 151 10.85 1.68 15.93
CA GLY A 151 11.81 2.02 16.99
C GLY A 151 13.17 2.37 16.38
N LEU A 152 14.17 2.66 17.21
CA LEU A 152 15.47 3.15 16.76
C LEU A 152 16.09 2.30 15.65
N PHE A 153 15.90 0.98 15.72
CA PHE A 153 16.39 -0.01 14.73
C PHE A 153 15.26 -0.71 13.94
N GLY A 154 14.02 -0.27 14.10
CA GLY A 154 12.84 -0.93 13.54
C GLY A 154 12.35 -0.32 12.23
N ALA A 155 11.65 -1.13 11.43
CA ALA A 155 10.95 -0.67 10.23
C ALA A 155 9.70 0.15 10.59
N GLY A 156 9.25 1.02 9.69
CA GLY A 156 7.97 1.70 9.81
C GLY A 156 6.80 0.73 9.58
N GLY A 157 5.69 0.95 10.26
CA GLY A 157 4.45 0.20 10.04
C GLY A 157 3.71 0.63 8.77
N GLU A 158 2.92 -0.25 8.20
CA GLU A 158 2.12 0.08 7.00
C GLU A 158 0.93 0.97 7.33
N GLY A 159 0.50 1.78 6.37
CA GLY A 159 -0.76 2.50 6.44
C GLY A 159 -1.95 1.56 6.20
N GLY A 160 -3.07 1.82 6.87
CA GLY A 160 -4.32 1.11 6.64
C GLY A 160 -5.01 1.54 5.34
N SER A 161 -5.75 0.64 4.69
CA SER A 161 -6.52 1.01 3.50
C SER A 161 -7.69 1.93 3.82
N GLY A 162 -8.05 2.79 2.88
CA GLY A 162 -9.27 3.58 2.95
C GLY A 162 -10.52 2.72 2.88
N GLY A 163 -11.60 3.20 3.46
CA GLY A 163 -12.90 2.54 3.44
C GLY A 163 -13.62 2.73 2.10
N HIS A 164 -14.32 1.72 1.65
CA HIS A 164 -15.18 1.80 0.47
C HIS A 164 -16.39 2.69 0.70
N SER A 165 -16.95 3.25 -0.37
CA SER A 165 -18.16 4.06 -0.31
C SER A 165 -19.01 3.90 -1.57
N LEU A 166 -20.31 4.19 -1.48
CA LEU A 166 -21.18 4.33 -2.65
C LEU A 166 -21.01 5.69 -3.36
N VAL A 167 -20.31 6.64 -2.74
CA VAL A 167 -20.08 7.99 -3.30
C VAL A 167 -18.60 8.25 -3.53
N ALA A 168 -17.79 8.33 -2.47
CA ALA A 168 -16.36 8.55 -2.60
C ALA A 168 -15.59 7.67 -1.60
N GLY A 169 -14.64 6.90 -2.09
CA GLY A 169 -13.76 6.08 -1.27
C GLY A 169 -12.92 6.92 -0.31
N GLY A 170 -12.59 6.37 0.84
CA GLY A 170 -11.67 7.00 1.80
C GLY A 170 -10.22 6.89 1.34
N ASP A 171 -9.39 7.84 1.72
CA ASP A 171 -7.96 7.79 1.41
C ASP A 171 -7.24 6.70 2.23
N GLY A 172 -6.20 6.13 1.66
CA GLY A 172 -5.30 5.21 2.37
C GLY A 172 -4.44 5.97 3.40
N GLY A 173 -4.14 5.34 4.51
CA GLY A 173 -3.26 5.88 5.54
C GLY A 173 -1.79 5.92 5.09
N ALA A 174 -1.03 6.89 5.57
CA ALA A 174 0.40 6.94 5.30
C ALA A 174 1.16 5.81 6.01
N GLY A 175 2.20 5.29 5.38
CA GLY A 175 3.16 4.39 6.02
C GLY A 175 3.98 5.12 7.09
N GLY A 176 4.35 4.40 8.15
CA GLY A 176 5.21 4.92 9.20
C GLY A 176 6.68 5.02 8.79
N ASN A 177 7.41 5.93 9.38
CA ASN A 177 8.84 6.05 9.13
C ASN A 177 9.63 4.95 9.86
N ALA A 178 10.73 4.50 9.27
CA ALA A 178 11.68 3.63 9.97
C ALA A 178 12.46 4.40 11.03
N GLY A 179 13.07 3.67 11.95
CA GLY A 179 13.88 4.23 13.01
C GLY A 179 15.17 4.87 12.54
N MET A 180 15.68 5.82 13.31
CA MET A 180 16.82 6.67 12.92
C MET A 180 18.12 5.89 12.64
N LEU A 181 18.43 4.85 13.44
CA LEU A 181 19.61 3.99 13.30
C LEU A 181 19.25 2.61 12.70
N ALA A 182 18.09 2.51 12.09
CA ALA A 182 17.68 1.29 11.42
C ALA A 182 18.69 0.92 10.34
N LEU A 183 19.45 -0.14 10.57
CA LEU A 183 20.43 -0.68 9.62
C LEU A 183 19.67 -1.37 8.48
N GLY A 184 19.16 -0.55 7.57
CA GLY A 184 18.47 -1.01 6.37
C GLY A 184 16.97 -1.28 6.52
N ALA A 185 16.37 -0.96 7.66
CA ALA A 185 14.93 -1.04 7.79
C ALA A 185 14.23 -0.05 6.84
N ALA A 186 13.19 -0.52 6.19
CA ALA A 186 12.40 0.27 5.26
C ALA A 186 11.32 1.10 5.99
N GLY A 187 10.96 2.22 5.37
CA GLY A 187 9.71 2.88 5.70
C GLY A 187 8.52 1.96 5.36
N GLY A 188 7.43 2.06 6.10
CA GLY A 188 6.22 1.28 5.84
C GLY A 188 5.56 1.67 4.52
N ALA A 189 4.87 0.74 3.87
CA ALA A 189 4.08 1.05 2.69
C ALA A 189 2.88 1.92 3.04
N GLY A 190 2.45 2.78 2.11
CA GLY A 190 1.20 3.52 2.20
C GLY A 190 0.00 2.59 1.97
N GLY A 191 -1.12 2.86 2.66
CA GLY A 191 -2.35 2.11 2.48
C GLY A 191 -3.04 2.41 1.13
N ILE A 192 -3.80 1.46 0.65
CA ILE A 192 -4.56 1.59 -0.60
C ILE A 192 -5.77 2.50 -0.38
N GLY A 193 -6.12 3.33 -1.37
CA GLY A 193 -7.34 4.12 -1.35
C GLY A 193 -8.59 3.23 -1.48
N GLY A 194 -9.67 3.60 -0.82
CA GLY A 194 -10.94 2.89 -0.90
C GLY A 194 -11.68 3.16 -2.21
N ASP A 195 -12.52 2.22 -2.64
CA ASP A 195 -13.31 2.40 -3.85
C ASP A 195 -14.49 3.33 -3.62
N GLY A 196 -14.82 4.11 -4.64
CA GLY A 196 -15.98 5.01 -4.70
C GLY A 196 -16.98 4.59 -5.75
N GLY A 197 -18.24 4.48 -5.36
CA GLY A 197 -19.48 4.34 -6.12
C GLY A 197 -19.52 3.43 -7.34
N THR A 198 -20.25 2.33 -7.26
CA THR A 198 -20.56 1.50 -8.43
C THR A 198 -21.92 1.80 -9.07
N LEU A 199 -22.75 2.58 -8.42
CA LEU A 199 -24.16 2.78 -8.78
C LEU A 199 -24.53 4.24 -9.10
N THR A 200 -23.66 5.18 -8.82
CA THR A 200 -23.90 6.62 -9.06
C THR A 200 -22.85 7.21 -9.97
N ALA A 201 -23.27 7.97 -10.96
CA ALA A 201 -22.42 8.59 -12.00
C ALA A 201 -21.35 9.58 -11.46
N GLY A 202 -21.15 9.66 -10.17
CA GLY A 202 -20.21 10.59 -9.51
C GLY A 202 -19.23 9.93 -8.54
N GLY A 203 -19.14 8.61 -8.49
CA GLY A 203 -18.27 7.92 -7.53
C GLY A 203 -16.78 8.14 -7.79
N ILE A 204 -16.04 8.59 -6.79
CA ILE A 204 -14.60 8.89 -6.88
C ILE A 204 -13.82 7.89 -6.00
N GLY A 205 -12.75 7.32 -6.53
CA GLY A 205 -11.83 6.48 -5.75
C GLY A 205 -11.02 7.31 -4.76
N GLY A 206 -10.77 6.78 -3.56
CA GLY A 206 -9.89 7.39 -2.57
C GLY A 206 -8.43 7.38 -3.02
N ALA A 207 -7.65 8.36 -2.59
CA ALA A 207 -6.22 8.39 -2.88
C ALA A 207 -5.45 7.32 -2.08
N GLY A 208 -4.38 6.79 -2.65
CA GLY A 208 -3.43 5.93 -1.93
C GLY A 208 -2.59 6.73 -0.93
N GLY A 209 -2.27 6.13 0.20
CA GLY A 209 -1.43 6.74 1.23
C GLY A 209 0.04 6.87 0.79
N ALA A 210 0.74 7.84 1.34
CA ALA A 210 2.18 7.99 1.10
C ALA A 210 2.97 6.85 1.75
N GLY A 211 4.05 6.41 1.11
CA GLY A 211 5.02 5.51 1.71
C GLY A 211 5.83 6.23 2.81
N GLY A 212 6.19 5.52 3.87
CA GLY A 212 7.03 6.06 4.94
C GLY A 212 8.50 6.20 4.52
N ASN A 213 9.21 7.12 5.16
CA ASN A 213 10.64 7.30 4.92
C ASN A 213 11.46 6.22 5.62
N ALA A 214 12.62 5.88 5.06
CA ALA A 214 13.61 5.03 5.73
C ALA A 214 14.27 5.73 6.92
N GLY A 215 15.11 4.97 7.64
CA GLY A 215 15.97 5.50 8.69
C GLY A 215 16.98 6.53 8.19
N LEU A 216 17.67 7.20 9.11
CA LEU A 216 18.54 8.33 8.76
C LEU A 216 19.67 7.95 7.82
N LEU A 217 20.39 6.85 8.05
CA LEU A 217 21.60 6.50 7.30
C LEU A 217 21.36 5.46 6.21
N PHE A 218 20.60 4.43 6.51
CA PHE A 218 20.40 3.25 5.66
C PHE A 218 18.92 2.91 5.53
N GLY A 219 18.56 2.29 4.45
CA GLY A 219 17.24 1.73 4.21
C GLY A 219 16.52 2.34 3.03
N SER A 220 15.58 1.60 2.47
CA SER A 220 14.77 2.04 1.34
C SER A 220 13.47 2.70 1.81
N GLY A 221 12.99 3.68 1.06
CA GLY A 221 11.67 4.25 1.28
C GLY A 221 10.56 3.20 1.08
N GLY A 222 9.47 3.34 1.81
CA GLY A 222 8.26 2.54 1.62
C GLY A 222 7.55 2.87 0.31
N SER A 223 6.86 1.93 -0.28
CA SER A 223 6.05 2.18 -1.48
C SER A 223 4.81 3.01 -1.15
N GLY A 224 4.38 3.86 -2.09
CA GLY A 224 3.08 4.54 -2.00
C GLY A 224 1.94 3.55 -2.25
N GLY A 225 0.80 3.76 -1.61
CA GLY A 225 -0.40 2.96 -1.83
C GLY A 225 -1.07 3.25 -3.17
N ALA A 226 -1.73 2.26 -3.75
CA ALA A 226 -2.52 2.46 -4.96
C ALA A 226 -3.78 3.30 -4.68
N GLY A 227 -4.23 4.06 -5.66
CA GLY A 227 -5.53 4.73 -5.63
C GLY A 227 -6.67 3.73 -5.79
N GLY A 228 -7.81 4.03 -5.17
CA GLY A 228 -9.02 3.21 -5.26
C GLY A 228 -9.75 3.37 -6.60
N PHE A 229 -10.59 2.40 -6.93
CA PHE A 229 -11.48 2.46 -8.07
C PHE A 229 -12.53 3.58 -7.90
N GLY A 230 -12.90 4.26 -8.98
CA GLY A 230 -14.02 5.20 -9.01
C GLY A 230 -14.93 4.98 -10.22
N PHE A 231 -16.25 5.09 -10.01
CA PHE A 231 -17.17 5.03 -11.15
C PHE A 231 -17.00 6.26 -12.06
N ALA A 232 -16.74 7.42 -11.51
CA ALA A 232 -16.37 8.62 -12.28
C ALA A 232 -14.86 8.68 -12.47
N ASP A 233 -14.13 8.98 -11.40
CA ASP A 233 -12.69 9.18 -11.43
C ASP A 233 -11.98 8.20 -10.49
N GLY A 234 -10.91 7.57 -10.97
CA GLY A 234 -10.02 6.76 -10.14
C GLY A 234 -9.23 7.61 -9.16
N GLY A 235 -8.96 7.08 -7.96
CA GLY A 235 -8.13 7.72 -6.95
C GLY A 235 -6.67 7.86 -7.38
N GLN A 236 -5.98 8.87 -6.88
CA GLN A 236 -4.55 9.05 -7.15
C GLN A 236 -3.71 8.02 -6.39
N GLY A 237 -2.60 7.57 -6.97
CA GLY A 237 -1.59 6.79 -6.26
C GLY A 237 -0.80 7.67 -5.28
N GLY A 238 -0.47 7.12 -4.12
CA GLY A 238 0.35 7.79 -3.12
C GLY A 238 1.82 7.89 -3.52
N PRO A 239 2.56 8.92 -3.09
CA PRO A 239 4.00 9.00 -3.35
C PRO A 239 4.77 7.93 -2.58
N GLY A 240 5.88 7.46 -3.15
CA GLY A 240 6.85 6.64 -2.46
C GLY A 240 7.64 7.42 -1.43
N GLY A 241 8.06 6.76 -0.34
CA GLY A 241 8.90 7.34 0.71
C GLY A 241 10.35 7.53 0.29
N ASN A 242 11.06 8.39 0.98
CA ASN A 242 12.48 8.64 0.74
C ASN A 242 13.36 7.60 1.44
N ALA A 243 14.50 7.31 0.85
CA ALA A 243 15.53 6.45 1.43
C ALA A 243 16.31 7.14 2.56
N GLY A 244 17.15 6.36 3.25
CA GLY A 244 18.16 6.88 4.16
C GLY A 244 19.21 7.74 3.43
N THR A 245 19.88 8.64 4.15
CA THR A 245 20.75 9.64 3.53
C THR A 245 21.98 9.09 2.82
N VAL A 246 22.52 7.93 3.28
CA VAL A 246 23.76 7.37 2.72
C VAL A 246 23.46 6.27 1.72
N PHE A 247 22.75 5.23 2.14
CA PHE A 247 22.41 4.09 1.28
C PHE A 247 20.94 3.80 1.29
N GLY A 248 20.37 3.56 0.13
CA GLY A 248 19.03 3.06 -0.05
C GLY A 248 18.36 3.60 -1.28
N SER A 249 17.40 2.84 -1.80
CA SER A 249 16.59 3.26 -2.94
C SER A 249 15.32 3.96 -2.47
N GLY A 250 14.87 4.96 -3.21
CA GLY A 250 13.57 5.57 -2.99
C GLY A 250 12.44 4.54 -3.16
N GLY A 251 11.35 4.69 -2.44
CA GLY A 251 10.16 3.85 -2.59
C GLY A 251 9.46 4.11 -3.93
N ALA A 252 8.81 3.09 -4.49
CA ALA A 252 8.00 3.27 -5.69
C ALA A 252 6.73 4.07 -5.38
N GLY A 253 6.28 4.91 -6.30
CA GLY A 253 4.97 5.54 -6.24
C GLY A 253 3.85 4.51 -6.44
N GLY A 254 2.70 4.74 -5.82
CA GLY A 254 1.51 3.91 -6.00
C GLY A 254 0.86 4.10 -7.36
N ASN A 255 0.22 3.07 -7.88
CA ASN A 255 -0.53 3.18 -9.12
C ASN A 255 -1.81 4.01 -8.92
N GLY A 256 -2.22 4.75 -9.94
CA GLY A 256 -3.52 5.39 -9.97
C GLY A 256 -4.65 4.35 -10.09
N GLY A 257 -5.78 4.62 -9.45
CA GLY A 257 -6.97 3.78 -9.52
C GLY A 257 -7.67 3.88 -10.87
N VAL A 258 -8.43 2.86 -11.22
CA VAL A 258 -9.23 2.83 -12.46
C VAL A 258 -10.45 3.75 -12.31
N GLY A 259 -10.72 4.56 -13.34
CA GLY A 259 -11.92 5.37 -13.48
C GLY A 259 -12.80 4.85 -14.61
N GLN A 260 -14.04 4.49 -14.34
CA GLN A 260 -14.90 3.91 -15.39
C GLN A 260 -15.50 4.96 -16.32
N GLY A 261 -15.95 6.12 -15.77
CA GLY A 261 -16.74 7.10 -16.50
C GLY A 261 -15.97 8.28 -17.10
N PHE A 262 -14.95 8.80 -16.42
CA PHE A 262 -14.22 10.02 -16.85
C PHE A 262 -12.72 9.83 -16.87
N ALA A 263 -12.02 9.81 -15.70
CA ALA A 263 -10.57 9.76 -15.70
C ALA A 263 -10.02 8.64 -14.80
N GLY A 264 -8.95 8.01 -15.24
CA GLY A 264 -8.09 7.19 -14.37
C GLY A 264 -7.29 8.06 -13.42
N GLY A 265 -6.99 7.56 -12.23
CA GLY A 265 -6.16 8.25 -11.24
C GLY A 265 -4.73 8.46 -11.71
N ILE A 266 -4.10 9.52 -11.26
CA ILE A 266 -2.68 9.81 -11.54
C ILE A 266 -1.81 8.87 -10.69
N GLY A 267 -0.74 8.32 -11.28
CA GLY A 267 0.26 7.55 -10.53
C GLY A 267 1.07 8.43 -9.57
N GLY A 268 1.40 7.89 -8.40
CA GLY A 268 2.21 8.57 -7.39
C GLY A 268 3.66 8.78 -7.82
N ALA A 269 4.32 9.80 -7.29
CA ALA A 269 5.74 10.03 -7.53
C ALA A 269 6.61 8.98 -6.82
N GLY A 270 7.72 8.60 -7.43
CA GLY A 270 8.77 7.81 -6.76
C GLY A 270 9.56 8.64 -5.75
N GLY A 271 10.01 7.99 -4.68
CA GLY A 271 10.80 8.62 -3.62
C GLY A 271 12.26 8.88 -4.02
N THR A 272 12.92 9.76 -3.28
CA THR A 272 14.35 10.07 -3.48
C THR A 272 15.23 9.00 -2.82
N PRO A 273 16.37 8.63 -3.44
CA PRO A 273 17.33 7.70 -2.85
C PRO A 273 18.26 8.40 -1.87
N GLY A 274 19.12 7.63 -1.20
CA GLY A 274 20.29 8.13 -0.51
C GLY A 274 21.41 8.56 -1.48
N LEU A 275 22.57 8.89 -0.92
CA LEU A 275 23.78 9.21 -1.71
C LEU A 275 24.10 8.09 -2.72
N ILE A 276 23.92 6.84 -2.28
CA ILE A 276 24.10 5.63 -3.09
C ILE A 276 22.78 4.85 -3.09
N GLY A 277 22.16 4.78 -4.24
CA GLY A 277 20.88 4.09 -4.45
C GLY A 277 20.11 4.69 -5.61
N ASN A 278 19.12 3.97 -6.10
CA ASN A 278 18.30 4.39 -7.22
C ASN A 278 17.08 5.20 -6.75
N GLY A 279 16.70 6.20 -7.53
CA GLY A 279 15.40 6.85 -7.36
C GLY A 279 14.26 5.85 -7.50
N GLY A 280 13.19 6.00 -6.73
CA GLY A 280 12.00 5.15 -6.85
C GLY A 280 11.30 5.35 -8.20
N ASN A 281 10.69 4.30 -8.74
CA ASN A 281 9.86 4.44 -9.94
C ASN A 281 8.59 5.23 -9.63
N GLY A 282 8.11 6.03 -10.57
CA GLY A 282 6.77 6.59 -10.53
C GLY A 282 5.73 5.49 -10.75
N GLY A 283 4.58 5.58 -10.08
CA GLY A 283 3.45 4.68 -10.26
C GLY A 283 2.77 4.86 -11.62
N ASN A 284 2.14 3.83 -12.15
CA ASN A 284 1.41 3.92 -13.40
C ASN A 284 0.11 4.72 -13.22
N GLY A 285 -0.33 5.38 -14.27
CA GLY A 285 -1.66 5.99 -14.32
C GLY A 285 -2.76 4.93 -14.42
N GLY A 286 -3.88 5.17 -13.78
CA GLY A 286 -5.05 4.29 -13.82
C GLY A 286 -5.71 4.25 -15.20
N ALA A 287 -6.29 3.11 -15.56
CA ALA A 287 -7.04 2.97 -16.81
C ALA A 287 -8.38 3.73 -16.74
N SER A 288 -8.88 4.16 -17.91
CA SER A 288 -10.24 4.68 -18.07
C SER A 288 -10.70 4.46 -19.51
N ALA A 289 -12.02 4.37 -19.69
CA ALA A 289 -12.61 4.32 -21.03
C ALA A 289 -12.54 5.69 -21.75
N VAL A 290 -12.36 6.79 -21.02
CA VAL A 290 -12.38 8.17 -21.57
C VAL A 290 -10.99 8.81 -21.53
N THR A 291 -10.45 8.99 -20.31
CA THR A 291 -9.14 9.65 -20.13
C THR A 291 -8.32 8.85 -19.13
N GLY A 292 -7.29 8.13 -19.61
CA GLY A 292 -6.34 7.45 -18.73
C GLY A 292 -5.60 8.44 -17.82
N GLY A 293 -5.27 8.01 -16.61
CA GLY A 293 -4.47 8.80 -15.67
C GLY A 293 -3.04 8.98 -16.16
N ASN A 294 -2.40 10.07 -15.78
CA ASN A 294 -0.97 10.26 -16.07
C ASN A 294 -0.12 9.36 -15.17
N GLY A 295 1.00 8.87 -15.70
CA GLY A 295 2.02 8.20 -14.88
C GLY A 295 2.70 9.17 -13.92
N GLY A 296 3.12 8.66 -12.76
CA GLY A 296 3.87 9.39 -11.75
C GLY A 296 5.32 9.68 -12.16
N ILE A 297 5.91 10.67 -11.52
CA ILE A 297 7.31 11.08 -11.77
C ILE A 297 8.26 10.08 -11.07
N GLY A 298 9.36 9.69 -11.74
CA GLY A 298 10.44 8.92 -11.12
C GLY A 298 11.30 9.78 -10.19
N GLY A 299 11.81 9.18 -9.10
CA GLY A 299 12.73 9.86 -8.18
C GLY A 299 14.11 10.12 -8.81
N THR A 300 14.73 11.24 -8.47
CA THR A 300 16.08 11.60 -8.98
C THR A 300 17.16 10.89 -8.19
N GLY A 301 18.23 10.41 -8.86
CA GLY A 301 19.47 9.93 -8.22
C GLY A 301 20.23 11.08 -7.55
N VAL A 302 21.08 10.78 -6.56
CA VAL A 302 21.87 11.83 -5.86
C VAL A 302 23.34 11.79 -6.27
N LEU A 303 24.12 10.78 -5.89
CA LEU A 303 25.53 10.67 -6.24
C LEU A 303 25.82 9.45 -7.11
N ILE A 304 25.46 8.27 -6.64
CA ILE A 304 25.62 6.99 -7.35
C ILE A 304 24.28 6.29 -7.38
N GLY A 305 23.76 6.06 -8.57
CA GLY A 305 22.53 5.31 -8.81
C GLY A 305 21.70 5.90 -9.95
N ASN A 306 20.80 5.10 -10.46
CA ASN A 306 19.95 5.52 -11.57
C ASN A 306 18.82 6.42 -11.07
N GLY A 307 18.34 7.30 -11.95
CA GLY A 307 17.04 7.93 -11.75
C GLY A 307 15.93 6.88 -11.85
N GLY A 308 14.84 7.07 -11.11
CA GLY A 308 13.66 6.20 -11.22
C GLY A 308 12.95 6.35 -12.56
N ASN A 309 12.33 5.30 -13.06
CA ASN A 309 11.51 5.41 -14.26
C ASN A 309 10.26 6.27 -13.99
N GLY A 310 9.83 7.05 -14.99
CA GLY A 310 8.49 7.62 -14.96
C GLY A 310 7.44 6.49 -15.12
N GLY A 311 6.30 6.61 -14.47
CA GLY A 311 5.20 5.66 -14.60
C GLY A 311 4.60 5.67 -16.00
N SER A 312 4.05 4.55 -16.44
CA SER A 312 3.28 4.49 -17.69
C SER A 312 1.97 5.28 -17.56
N GLY A 313 1.53 5.94 -18.62
CA GLY A 313 0.20 6.52 -18.66
C GLY A 313 -0.88 5.43 -18.74
N GLY A 314 -2.05 5.69 -18.17
CA GLY A 314 -3.23 4.84 -18.34
C GLY A 314 -3.78 4.94 -19.77
N ILE A 315 -4.58 3.94 -20.18
CA ILE A 315 -5.23 3.91 -21.50
C ILE A 315 -6.19 5.10 -21.66
N GLY A 316 -6.27 5.61 -22.86
CA GLY A 316 -6.94 6.86 -23.21
C GLY A 316 -5.92 7.95 -23.51
N ALA A 317 -6.05 9.11 -22.93
CA ALA A 317 -5.11 10.23 -23.11
C ALA A 317 -4.04 10.35 -22.00
N GLY A 318 -3.84 9.31 -21.20
CA GLY A 318 -2.85 9.30 -20.12
C GLY A 318 -1.41 9.47 -20.63
N LYS A 319 -0.68 10.43 -20.08
CA LYS A 319 0.72 10.68 -20.44
C LYS A 319 1.65 9.88 -19.52
N ALA A 320 2.73 9.36 -20.09
CA ALA A 320 3.79 8.78 -19.27
C ALA A 320 4.38 9.84 -18.32
N GLY A 321 4.74 9.41 -17.12
CA GLY A 321 5.45 10.24 -16.16
C GLY A 321 6.88 10.54 -16.60
N VAL A 322 7.44 11.60 -16.07
CA VAL A 322 8.83 12.00 -16.31
C VAL A 322 9.75 11.11 -15.48
N GLY A 323 10.77 10.53 -16.09
CA GLY A 323 11.82 9.79 -15.36
C GLY A 323 12.71 10.72 -14.56
N GLY A 324 13.28 10.21 -13.48
CA GLY A 324 14.26 10.93 -12.68
C GLY A 324 15.64 10.99 -13.37
N VAL A 325 16.39 12.04 -13.09
CA VAL A 325 17.78 12.17 -13.54
C VAL A 325 18.67 11.28 -12.66
N SER A 326 19.72 10.72 -13.23
CA SER A 326 20.70 9.86 -12.52
C SER A 326 21.55 10.63 -11.51
N GLY A 327 22.30 9.87 -10.69
CA GLY A 327 23.27 10.42 -9.76
C GLY A 327 24.44 11.11 -10.47
N LEU A 328 25.01 12.10 -9.78
CA LEU A 328 26.05 12.98 -10.33
C LEU A 328 27.31 12.23 -10.78
N LEU A 329 27.69 11.15 -10.10
CA LEU A 329 28.95 10.43 -10.37
C LEU A 329 28.74 9.18 -11.22
N LEU A 330 27.69 8.41 -10.97
CA LEU A 330 27.44 7.15 -11.68
C LEU A 330 25.94 6.84 -11.69
N GLY A 331 25.41 6.51 -12.86
CA GLY A 331 24.03 6.07 -13.05
C GLY A 331 23.48 6.47 -14.41
N LEU A 332 22.40 5.83 -14.83
CA LEU A 332 21.63 6.20 -16.00
C LEU A 332 20.33 6.90 -15.61
N ASP A 333 19.88 7.79 -16.47
CA ASP A 333 18.59 8.45 -16.31
C ASP A 333 17.44 7.44 -16.35
N GLY A 334 16.39 7.75 -15.65
CA GLY A 334 15.16 6.96 -15.68
C GLY A 334 14.47 7.04 -17.05
N PHE A 335 13.64 6.04 -17.33
CA PHE A 335 12.86 6.04 -18.57
C PHE A 335 11.96 7.28 -18.64
N ASN A 336 11.95 7.96 -19.78
CA ASN A 336 11.33 9.28 -20.02
C ASN A 336 11.92 10.45 -19.23
N ALA A 337 13.17 10.38 -18.77
CA ALA A 337 13.83 11.53 -18.17
C ALA A 337 14.05 12.64 -19.22
N PRO A 338 14.04 13.92 -18.82
CA PRO A 338 14.33 15.02 -19.72
C PRO A 338 15.79 14.99 -20.17
N ALA A 339 16.06 15.30 -21.43
CA ALA A 339 17.42 15.39 -21.93
C ALA A 339 18.22 16.43 -21.14
N SER A 340 19.41 16.04 -20.65
CA SER A 340 20.28 16.94 -19.92
C SER A 340 21.00 17.90 -20.87
N THR A 341 21.08 19.16 -20.47
CA THR A 341 21.89 20.19 -21.15
C THR A 341 23.34 20.23 -20.68
N SER A 342 23.72 19.44 -19.66
CA SER A 342 25.08 19.38 -19.13
C SER A 342 25.97 18.49 -19.98
N PRO A 343 27.09 19.02 -20.56
CA PRO A 343 28.01 18.20 -21.33
C PRO A 343 28.63 17.05 -20.54
N LEU A 344 28.90 17.27 -19.25
CA LEU A 344 29.46 16.25 -18.35
C LEU A 344 28.48 15.10 -18.15
N HIS A 345 27.21 15.42 -17.90
CA HIS A 345 26.15 14.41 -17.74
C HIS A 345 25.96 13.62 -19.04
N THR A 346 25.94 14.30 -20.20
CA THR A 346 25.83 13.63 -21.50
C THR A 346 27.01 12.67 -21.73
N LEU A 347 28.24 13.10 -21.37
CA LEU A 347 29.42 12.25 -21.46
C LEU A 347 29.30 11.02 -20.56
N GLN A 348 28.85 11.18 -19.32
CA GLN A 348 28.58 10.08 -18.39
C GLN A 348 27.58 9.05 -18.98
N GLN A 349 26.45 9.52 -19.52
CA GLN A 349 25.45 8.65 -20.15
C GLN A 349 26.07 7.89 -21.35
N ASN A 350 26.83 8.55 -22.19
CA ASN A 350 27.49 7.92 -23.36
C ASN A 350 28.50 6.84 -22.94
N VAL A 351 29.33 7.12 -21.91
CA VAL A 351 30.29 6.14 -21.39
C VAL A 351 29.58 4.91 -20.83
N LEU A 352 28.50 5.11 -20.05
CA LEU A 352 27.72 4.00 -19.50
C LEU A 352 27.01 3.19 -20.58
N ASN A 353 26.54 3.81 -21.64
CA ASN A 353 25.95 3.09 -22.78
C ASN A 353 26.99 2.19 -23.46
N VAL A 354 28.22 2.68 -23.67
CA VAL A 354 29.32 1.86 -24.22
C VAL A 354 29.67 0.69 -23.30
N VAL A 355 29.71 0.91 -21.97
CA VAL A 355 29.95 -0.16 -21.00
C VAL A 355 28.81 -1.18 -20.99
N ASN A 356 27.59 -0.77 -21.20
CA ASN A 356 26.41 -1.63 -21.22
C ASN A 356 26.29 -2.48 -22.49
N GLU A 357 26.79 -2.01 -23.62
CA GLU A 357 26.60 -2.64 -24.93
C GLU A 357 27.01 -4.12 -24.97
N PRO A 358 28.19 -4.55 -24.46
CA PRO A 358 28.55 -5.96 -24.41
C PRO A 358 27.59 -6.81 -23.57
N PHE A 359 27.17 -6.29 -22.42
CA PHE A 359 26.24 -7.02 -21.53
C PHE A 359 24.86 -7.13 -22.15
N GLN A 360 24.37 -6.05 -22.76
CA GLN A 360 23.10 -6.04 -23.48
C GLN A 360 23.09 -7.04 -24.63
N THR A 361 24.18 -7.09 -25.41
CA THR A 361 24.31 -8.00 -26.57
C THR A 361 24.37 -9.45 -26.13
N LEU A 362 25.12 -9.75 -25.04
CA LEU A 362 25.33 -11.13 -24.58
C LEU A 362 24.17 -11.67 -23.72
N THR A 363 23.51 -10.82 -22.96
CA THR A 363 22.53 -11.24 -21.93
C THR A 363 21.14 -10.64 -22.07
N GLY A 364 20.93 -9.73 -23.02
CA GLY A 364 19.69 -8.97 -23.15
C GLY A 364 19.45 -7.94 -22.04
N ARG A 365 20.41 -7.77 -21.10
CA ARG A 365 20.30 -6.84 -19.97
C ARG A 365 21.53 -5.94 -19.88
N PRO A 366 21.38 -4.64 -19.57
CA PRO A 366 22.53 -3.77 -19.30
C PRO A 366 23.24 -4.19 -18.01
N LEU A 367 24.50 -3.79 -17.83
CA LEU A 367 25.21 -3.94 -16.57
C LEU A 367 24.65 -2.95 -15.52
N ILE A 368 24.48 -1.70 -15.94
CA ILE A 368 23.94 -0.59 -15.16
C ILE A 368 22.87 0.08 -16.01
N GLY A 369 21.65 0.17 -15.49
CA GLY A 369 20.54 0.82 -16.19
C GLY A 369 19.19 0.26 -15.77
N ASN A 370 18.15 1.01 -16.01
CA ASN A 370 16.81 0.57 -15.72
C ASN A 370 16.25 -0.32 -16.84
N GLY A 371 15.35 -1.21 -16.48
CA GLY A 371 14.52 -1.93 -17.44
C GLY A 371 13.57 -0.98 -18.16
N ALA A 372 13.27 -1.27 -19.43
CA ALA A 372 12.30 -0.51 -20.19
C ALA A 372 10.89 -0.74 -19.64
N ASN A 373 10.04 0.29 -19.65
CA ASN A 373 8.64 0.12 -19.31
C ASN A 373 7.90 -0.64 -20.41
N GLY A 374 6.93 -1.45 -20.01
CA GLY A 374 5.96 -2.06 -20.92
C GLY A 374 5.14 -0.99 -21.66
N THR A 375 4.79 -1.25 -22.90
CA THR A 375 4.01 -0.32 -23.72
C THR A 375 2.58 -0.23 -23.19
N PRO A 376 2.06 0.97 -22.87
CA PRO A 376 0.68 1.15 -22.42
C PRO A 376 -0.32 0.63 -23.47
N GLY A 377 -1.40 0.00 -23.01
CA GLY A 377 -2.45 -0.54 -23.87
C GLY A 377 -2.13 -1.87 -24.54
N THR A 378 -0.99 -2.49 -24.23
CA THR A 378 -0.60 -3.79 -24.79
C THR A 378 -0.50 -4.91 -23.76
N GLY A 379 -0.51 -4.57 -22.45
CA GLY A 379 -0.22 -5.52 -21.39
C GLY A 379 1.21 -6.07 -21.42
N ALA A 380 2.14 -5.37 -22.06
CA ALA A 380 3.53 -5.82 -22.14
C ALA A 380 4.22 -5.68 -20.78
N ASP A 381 5.05 -6.66 -20.44
CA ASP A 381 5.82 -6.65 -19.20
C ASP A 381 6.91 -5.56 -19.21
N GLY A 382 7.27 -5.09 -18.02
CA GLY A 382 8.44 -4.27 -17.80
C GLY A 382 9.74 -5.08 -17.91
N GLY A 383 10.76 -4.50 -18.55
CA GLY A 383 12.09 -5.12 -18.65
C GLY A 383 12.78 -5.21 -17.29
N ALA A 384 13.66 -6.20 -17.11
CA ALA A 384 14.49 -6.28 -15.91
C ALA A 384 15.53 -5.16 -15.87
N GLY A 385 15.82 -4.63 -14.70
CA GLY A 385 16.92 -3.68 -14.47
C GLY A 385 18.30 -4.30 -14.70
N GLY A 386 19.33 -3.48 -14.74
CA GLY A 386 20.70 -3.90 -15.00
C GLY A 386 21.22 -4.95 -14.01
N TRP A 387 22.25 -5.69 -14.40
CA TRP A 387 22.80 -6.76 -13.57
C TRP A 387 23.30 -6.26 -12.22
N LEU A 388 23.97 -5.12 -12.17
CA LEU A 388 24.48 -4.55 -10.90
C LEU A 388 23.50 -3.56 -10.30
N PHE A 389 23.13 -2.55 -11.07
CA PHE A 389 22.30 -1.43 -10.64
C PHE A 389 21.21 -1.17 -11.66
N GLY A 390 20.00 -0.99 -11.21
CA GLY A 390 18.90 -0.55 -12.03
C GLY A 390 17.55 -0.98 -11.51
N ASN A 391 16.56 -0.15 -11.72
CA ASN A 391 15.20 -0.49 -11.41
C ASN A 391 14.62 -1.38 -12.52
N GLY A 392 13.71 -2.26 -12.14
CA GLY A 392 12.84 -2.92 -13.13
C GLY A 392 11.95 -1.88 -13.84
N GLY A 393 11.64 -2.12 -15.10
CA GLY A 393 10.66 -1.34 -15.84
C GLY A 393 9.24 -1.60 -15.32
N ASN A 394 8.37 -0.61 -15.40
CA ASN A 394 6.97 -0.77 -15.05
C ASN A 394 6.24 -1.58 -16.13
N GLY A 395 5.28 -2.42 -15.75
CA GLY A 395 4.40 -3.11 -16.68
C GLY A 395 3.50 -2.13 -17.45
N GLY A 396 3.18 -2.44 -18.69
CA GLY A 396 2.23 -1.70 -19.51
C GLY A 396 0.79 -2.00 -19.08
N SER A 397 -0.11 -1.02 -19.16
CA SER A 397 -1.54 -1.26 -18.93
C SER A 397 -2.13 -2.18 -20.01
N GLY A 398 -3.13 -2.96 -19.64
CA GLY A 398 -3.88 -3.83 -20.54
C GLY A 398 -4.77 -3.04 -21.52
N ALA A 399 -5.12 -3.60 -22.66
CA ALA A 399 -5.96 -2.95 -23.67
C ALA A 399 -7.42 -2.81 -23.24
N THR A 400 -8.09 -1.74 -23.67
CA THR A 400 -9.57 -1.67 -23.60
C THR A 400 -10.18 -2.46 -24.76
N GLY A 401 -11.27 -3.16 -24.49
CA GLY A 401 -11.94 -3.97 -25.52
C GLY A 401 -13.30 -4.49 -25.08
N THR A 402 -13.86 -5.45 -25.78
CA THR A 402 -15.06 -6.20 -25.35
C THR A 402 -14.82 -6.77 -23.96
N ASN A 403 -13.72 -7.50 -23.80
CA ASN A 403 -13.09 -7.80 -22.52
C ASN A 403 -11.83 -6.93 -22.40
N GLY A 404 -11.52 -6.46 -21.22
CA GLY A 404 -10.26 -5.78 -20.94
C GLY A 404 -9.09 -6.76 -21.05
N GLY A 405 -7.97 -6.31 -21.60
CA GLY A 405 -6.71 -7.07 -21.59
C GLY A 405 -6.00 -6.96 -20.24
N ASP A 406 -5.20 -7.95 -19.88
CA ASP A 406 -4.45 -7.93 -18.63
C ASP A 406 -3.32 -6.89 -18.67
N GLY A 407 -2.98 -6.34 -17.51
CA GLY A 407 -1.79 -5.50 -17.33
C GLY A 407 -0.51 -6.35 -17.31
N GLY A 408 0.57 -5.82 -17.86
CA GLY A 408 1.87 -6.49 -17.86
C GLY A 408 2.54 -6.48 -16.48
N ASP A 409 3.39 -7.45 -16.21
CA ASP A 409 4.13 -7.53 -14.95
C ASP A 409 5.24 -6.46 -14.88
N GLY A 410 5.56 -6.01 -13.69
CA GLY A 410 6.73 -5.17 -13.44
C GLY A 410 8.03 -5.97 -13.53
N GLY A 411 9.06 -5.39 -14.14
CA GLY A 411 10.37 -6.02 -14.26
C GLY A 411 11.10 -6.13 -12.92
N ALA A 412 11.97 -7.13 -12.79
CA ALA A 412 12.81 -7.27 -11.59
C ALA A 412 13.88 -6.18 -11.50
N GLY A 413 14.24 -5.75 -10.29
CA GLY A 413 15.36 -4.85 -10.04
C GLY A 413 16.73 -5.48 -10.28
N GLY A 414 17.79 -4.68 -10.25
CA GLY A 414 19.19 -5.14 -10.33
C GLY A 414 19.64 -5.85 -9.06
N ILE A 415 20.74 -6.61 -9.16
CA ILE A 415 21.17 -7.51 -8.07
C ILE A 415 21.54 -6.75 -6.81
N PHE A 416 22.36 -5.70 -6.91
CA PHE A 416 22.82 -4.96 -5.72
C PHE A 416 21.83 -3.87 -5.30
N PHE A 417 21.47 -3.00 -6.22
CA PHE A 417 20.52 -1.91 -5.99
C PHE A 417 19.51 -1.86 -7.11
N GLY A 418 18.26 -1.98 -6.80
CA GLY A 418 17.19 -1.84 -7.78
C GLY A 418 15.83 -2.11 -7.18
N THR A 419 14.90 -1.20 -7.38
CA THR A 419 13.50 -1.43 -7.05
C THR A 419 12.87 -2.28 -8.15
N GLY A 420 11.95 -3.15 -7.79
CA GLY A 420 11.07 -3.79 -8.76
C GLY A 420 10.19 -2.76 -9.49
N GLY A 421 9.85 -3.02 -10.73
CA GLY A 421 8.89 -2.23 -11.49
C GLY A 421 7.47 -2.45 -10.98
N THR A 422 6.59 -1.47 -11.09
CA THR A 422 5.17 -1.62 -10.75
C THR A 422 4.45 -2.43 -11.81
N GLY A 423 3.50 -3.27 -11.43
CA GLY A 423 2.60 -3.96 -12.37
C GLY A 423 1.68 -2.99 -13.12
N GLY A 424 1.33 -3.30 -14.33
CA GLY A 424 0.42 -2.54 -15.17
C GLY A 424 -1.03 -2.70 -14.71
N ALA A 425 -1.87 -1.67 -14.87
CA ALA A 425 -3.30 -1.80 -14.60
C ALA A 425 -3.99 -2.66 -15.67
N GLY A 426 -4.98 -3.44 -15.27
CA GLY A 426 -5.86 -4.16 -16.19
C GLY A 426 -6.68 -3.19 -17.06
N GLY A 427 -6.98 -3.60 -18.27
CA GLY A 427 -7.76 -2.83 -19.24
C GLY A 427 -9.26 -2.86 -18.95
N VAL A 428 -9.98 -1.87 -19.45
CA VAL A 428 -11.44 -1.77 -19.28
C VAL A 428 -12.18 -2.68 -20.29
N GLY A 429 -13.06 -3.52 -19.78
CA GLY A 429 -14.01 -4.31 -20.57
C GLY A 429 -15.31 -3.53 -20.84
N THR A 430 -15.62 -3.23 -22.08
CA THR A 430 -16.77 -2.39 -22.46
C THR A 430 -18.10 -3.12 -22.35
N THR A 431 -18.13 -4.42 -22.58
CA THR A 431 -19.33 -5.27 -22.51
C THR A 431 -19.11 -6.57 -21.75
N GLY A 432 -17.86 -6.95 -21.50
CA GLY A 432 -17.48 -8.19 -20.83
C GLY A 432 -16.77 -7.95 -19.50
N THR A 433 -15.74 -8.75 -19.23
CA THR A 433 -14.91 -8.66 -18.02
C THR A 433 -13.83 -7.58 -18.15
N GLY A 434 -13.42 -6.99 -17.02
CA GLY A 434 -12.15 -6.25 -16.98
C GLY A 434 -10.96 -7.19 -17.05
N GLY A 435 -9.79 -6.68 -17.43
CA GLY A 435 -8.52 -7.41 -17.40
C GLY A 435 -7.90 -7.38 -16.00
N ASP A 436 -7.06 -8.35 -15.69
CA ASP A 436 -6.37 -8.41 -14.41
C ASP A 436 -5.19 -7.42 -14.36
N GLY A 437 -4.83 -6.95 -13.17
CA GLY A 437 -3.62 -6.17 -12.95
C GLY A 437 -2.37 -7.05 -12.97
N GLY A 438 -1.28 -6.56 -13.56
CA GLY A 438 0.01 -7.25 -13.56
C GLY A 438 0.68 -7.27 -12.19
N ALA A 439 1.51 -8.25 -11.93
CA ALA A 439 2.27 -8.35 -10.68
C ALA A 439 3.39 -7.29 -10.61
N GLY A 440 3.75 -6.86 -9.41
CA GLY A 440 4.94 -6.03 -9.18
C GLY A 440 6.23 -6.84 -9.26
N GLY A 441 7.29 -6.25 -9.80
CA GLY A 441 8.61 -6.86 -9.91
C GLY A 441 9.29 -7.03 -8.54
N ALA A 442 10.10 -8.07 -8.40
CA ALA A 442 10.88 -8.28 -7.17
C ALA A 442 12.19 -7.45 -7.19
N ALA A 443 12.67 -7.08 -6.01
CA ALA A 443 14.05 -6.64 -5.79
C ALA A 443 14.91 -7.82 -5.34
N PHE A 444 16.26 -7.71 -5.49
CA PHE A 444 17.14 -8.82 -5.11
C PHE A 444 17.81 -8.62 -3.75
N LEU A 445 18.86 -7.78 -3.66
CA LEU A 445 19.62 -7.59 -2.43
C LEU A 445 19.14 -6.38 -1.66
N MET A 446 19.11 -5.24 -2.32
CA MET A 446 18.69 -3.95 -1.76
C MET A 446 17.73 -3.24 -2.72
N GLY A 447 16.54 -2.93 -2.26
CA GLY A 447 15.52 -2.23 -3.03
C GLY A 447 14.13 -2.68 -2.66
N SER A 448 13.16 -1.86 -2.94
CA SER A 448 11.76 -2.15 -2.68
C SER A 448 11.16 -2.99 -3.80
N GLY A 449 10.27 -3.92 -3.46
CA GLY A 449 9.41 -4.59 -4.43
C GLY A 449 8.50 -3.57 -5.11
N GLY A 450 8.12 -3.84 -6.36
CA GLY A 450 7.12 -3.05 -7.08
C GLY A 450 5.70 -3.35 -6.60
N ASN A 451 4.82 -2.37 -6.69
CA ASN A 451 3.40 -2.59 -6.39
C ASN A 451 2.71 -3.38 -7.49
N GLY A 452 1.72 -4.20 -7.14
CA GLY A 452 0.83 -4.84 -8.11
C GLY A 452 -0.07 -3.80 -8.81
N GLY A 453 -0.45 -4.10 -10.04
CA GLY A 453 -1.39 -3.30 -10.83
C GLY A 453 -2.83 -3.48 -10.34
N SER A 454 -3.66 -2.46 -10.48
CA SER A 454 -5.11 -2.58 -10.21
C SER A 454 -5.83 -3.36 -11.31
N GLY A 455 -6.85 -4.13 -10.94
CA GLY A 455 -7.75 -4.76 -11.90
C GLY A 455 -8.53 -3.74 -12.73
N GLY A 456 -8.85 -4.07 -13.97
CA GLY A 456 -9.63 -3.25 -14.90
C GLY A 456 -11.15 -3.39 -14.66
N ALA A 457 -11.90 -2.32 -14.89
CA ALA A 457 -13.35 -2.37 -14.83
C ALA A 457 -13.95 -3.21 -15.96
N GLY A 458 -15.01 -3.94 -15.68
CA GLY A 458 -15.80 -4.66 -16.69
C GLY A 458 -17.28 -4.49 -16.44
N LEU A 459 -18.13 -4.74 -17.45
CA LEU A 459 -19.58 -4.66 -17.29
C LEU A 459 -20.13 -5.89 -16.56
N THR A 460 -19.54 -7.05 -16.75
CA THR A 460 -19.98 -8.34 -16.15
C THR A 460 -19.20 -8.68 -14.89
N ALA A 461 -17.87 -8.55 -14.92
CA ALA A 461 -16.99 -8.76 -13.78
C ALA A 461 -15.79 -7.81 -13.84
N GLY A 462 -15.30 -7.37 -12.70
CA GLY A 462 -14.03 -6.66 -12.57
C GLY A 462 -12.85 -7.62 -12.68
N GLY A 463 -11.71 -7.13 -13.14
CA GLY A 463 -10.45 -7.84 -13.10
C GLY A 463 -9.86 -7.88 -11.69
N ASP A 464 -9.04 -8.87 -11.42
CA ASP A 464 -8.33 -9.02 -10.15
C ASP A 464 -7.14 -8.04 -10.06
N GLY A 465 -6.75 -7.68 -8.86
CA GLY A 465 -5.52 -6.92 -8.61
C GLY A 465 -4.29 -7.81 -8.71
N GLY A 466 -3.20 -7.30 -9.26
CA GLY A 466 -1.92 -8.00 -9.35
C GLY A 466 -1.20 -8.08 -7.99
N ASP A 467 -0.36 -9.08 -7.83
CA ASP A 467 0.43 -9.27 -6.60
C ASP A 467 1.53 -8.23 -6.44
N GLY A 468 1.88 -7.88 -5.21
CA GLY A 468 3.04 -7.05 -4.90
C GLY A 468 4.35 -7.83 -5.01
N GLY A 469 5.41 -7.16 -5.49
CA GLY A 469 6.74 -7.73 -5.61
C GLY A 469 7.45 -7.89 -4.26
N ASN A 470 8.31 -8.90 -4.15
CA ASN A 470 9.10 -9.12 -2.94
C ASN A 470 10.16 -8.02 -2.76
N ALA A 471 10.43 -7.68 -1.51
CA ALA A 471 11.54 -6.81 -1.14
C ALA A 471 12.91 -7.46 -1.41
N GLY A 472 13.96 -6.64 -1.45
CA GLY A 472 15.33 -7.13 -1.47
C GLY A 472 15.67 -7.92 -0.20
N SER A 473 16.53 -8.94 -0.33
CA SER A 473 16.81 -9.90 0.75
C SER A 473 17.32 -9.24 2.03
N PHE A 474 18.09 -8.16 1.93
CA PHE A 474 18.60 -7.43 3.10
C PHE A 474 17.74 -6.19 3.41
N PHE A 475 17.55 -5.33 2.42
CA PHE A 475 16.96 -4.01 2.62
C PHE A 475 15.95 -3.68 1.54
N GLY A 476 14.76 -3.31 1.93
CA GLY A 476 13.74 -2.83 1.04
C GLY A 476 12.34 -3.05 1.58
N ALA A 477 11.39 -2.22 1.21
CA ALA A 477 9.98 -2.45 1.49
C ALA A 477 9.40 -3.44 0.48
N ALA A 478 8.52 -4.32 0.92
CA ALA A 478 7.74 -5.15 0.01
C ALA A 478 6.72 -4.29 -0.76
N GLY A 479 6.37 -4.72 -1.96
CA GLY A 479 5.31 -4.09 -2.74
C GLY A 479 3.92 -4.43 -2.21
N THR A 480 2.97 -3.51 -2.37
CA THR A 480 1.56 -3.75 -2.04
C THR A 480 0.87 -4.50 -3.18
N GLY A 481 -0.10 -5.33 -2.84
CA GLY A 481 -1.01 -5.90 -3.84
C GLY A 481 -1.88 -4.83 -4.49
N GLY A 482 -2.28 -5.02 -5.72
CA GLY A 482 -3.21 -4.15 -6.44
C GLY A 482 -4.65 -4.35 -5.99
N ALA A 483 -5.48 -3.33 -6.11
CA ALA A 483 -6.91 -3.45 -5.84
C ALA A 483 -7.63 -4.22 -6.95
N GLY A 484 -8.60 -5.06 -6.58
CA GLY A 484 -9.56 -5.63 -7.52
C GLY A 484 -10.55 -4.56 -8.00
N ALA A 485 -11.02 -4.67 -9.22
CA ALA A 485 -11.95 -3.69 -9.78
C ALA A 485 -13.38 -3.86 -9.24
N SER A 486 -14.07 -2.74 -9.06
CA SER A 486 -15.44 -2.67 -8.56
C SER A 486 -16.43 -2.68 -9.72
N THR A 487 -17.28 -3.71 -9.80
CA THR A 487 -18.30 -3.89 -10.84
C THR A 487 -19.43 -4.77 -10.31
N LYS A 488 -20.30 -5.30 -11.19
CA LYS A 488 -21.37 -6.23 -10.80
C LYS A 488 -20.85 -7.44 -10.04
N ALA A 489 -19.74 -8.06 -10.51
CA ALA A 489 -18.95 -9.02 -9.74
C ALA A 489 -17.57 -8.37 -9.52
N GLY A 490 -17.23 -8.08 -8.27
CA GLY A 490 -15.98 -7.42 -7.91
C GLY A 490 -14.78 -8.35 -8.10
N GLY A 491 -13.66 -7.80 -8.59
CA GLY A 491 -12.39 -8.51 -8.67
C GLY A 491 -11.75 -8.69 -7.29
N THR A 492 -10.92 -9.71 -7.13
CA THR A 492 -10.16 -9.95 -5.89
C THR A 492 -8.97 -8.99 -5.79
N GLY A 493 -8.55 -8.65 -4.58
CA GLY A 493 -7.30 -7.91 -4.37
C GLY A 493 -6.08 -8.81 -4.52
N GLY A 494 -4.99 -8.29 -5.07
CA GLY A 494 -3.71 -8.98 -5.16
C GLY A 494 -3.04 -9.16 -3.79
N THR A 495 -2.17 -10.14 -3.66
CA THR A 495 -1.42 -10.38 -2.41
C THR A 495 -0.28 -9.37 -2.24
N GLY A 496 0.09 -9.05 -1.00
CA GLY A 496 1.29 -8.26 -0.73
C GLY A 496 2.57 -9.07 -0.91
N GLY A 497 3.66 -8.42 -1.32
CA GLY A 497 4.97 -9.05 -1.45
C GLY A 497 5.60 -9.39 -0.09
N ASN A 498 6.57 -10.31 -0.08
CA ASN A 498 7.29 -10.66 1.14
C ASN A 498 8.40 -9.65 1.46
N GLY A 499 8.60 -9.37 2.74
CA GLY A 499 9.67 -8.52 3.23
C GLY A 499 11.04 -9.18 3.19
N GLY A 500 12.11 -8.38 3.07
CA GLY A 500 13.49 -8.81 3.30
C GLY A 500 13.82 -8.89 4.79
N LEU A 501 15.07 -9.18 5.14
CA LEU A 501 15.52 -9.46 6.50
C LEU A 501 15.00 -8.45 7.56
N PHE A 502 15.03 -7.17 7.25
CA PHE A 502 14.64 -6.06 8.13
C PHE A 502 13.35 -5.35 7.69
N ALA A 503 12.56 -5.94 6.78
CA ALA A 503 11.40 -5.31 6.20
C ALA A 503 10.10 -6.03 6.54
N ASN A 504 9.02 -5.26 6.59
CA ASN A 504 7.67 -5.77 6.70
C ASN A 504 7.23 -6.41 5.39
N GLY A 505 6.32 -7.35 5.47
CA GLY A 505 5.55 -7.82 4.31
C GLY A 505 4.68 -6.69 3.75
N GLY A 506 4.34 -6.71 2.48
CA GLY A 506 3.48 -5.74 1.85
C GLY A 506 1.99 -5.97 2.15
N ALA A 507 1.21 -4.91 2.15
CA ALA A 507 -0.24 -5.00 2.30
C ALA A 507 -0.89 -5.72 1.10
N GLY A 508 -1.91 -6.52 1.38
CA GLY A 508 -2.78 -7.08 0.34
C GLY A 508 -3.72 -6.01 -0.24
N GLY A 509 -4.07 -6.15 -1.52
CA GLY A 509 -4.99 -5.27 -2.22
C GLY A 509 -6.43 -5.41 -1.72
N SER A 510 -7.24 -4.36 -1.81
CA SER A 510 -8.67 -4.43 -1.52
C SER A 510 -9.42 -5.20 -2.59
N GLY A 511 -10.45 -5.92 -2.20
CA GLY A 511 -11.41 -6.53 -3.13
C GLY A 511 -12.38 -5.48 -3.67
N GLY A 512 -12.81 -5.64 -4.94
CA GLY A 512 -13.73 -4.73 -5.60
C GLY A 512 -15.18 -4.86 -5.07
N LEU A 513 -15.92 -3.74 -5.09
CA LEU A 513 -17.34 -3.68 -4.78
C LEU A 513 -18.16 -4.44 -5.82
N GLY A 514 -19.25 -5.05 -5.38
CA GLY A 514 -20.20 -5.72 -6.29
C GLY A 514 -21.24 -6.55 -5.57
N GLY A 515 -22.28 -6.99 -6.28
CA GLY A 515 -23.26 -7.94 -5.73
C GLY A 515 -22.59 -9.28 -5.37
N ASP A 516 -21.61 -9.69 -6.18
CA ASP A 516 -20.61 -10.71 -5.88
C ASP A 516 -19.32 -9.96 -5.58
N ALA A 517 -19.13 -9.55 -4.33
CA ALA A 517 -18.02 -8.71 -3.94
C ALA A 517 -16.70 -9.50 -3.93
N GLY A 518 -15.65 -8.87 -4.42
CA GLY A 518 -14.30 -9.43 -4.44
C GLY A 518 -13.72 -9.62 -3.04
N THR A 519 -12.87 -10.62 -2.88
CA THR A 519 -12.13 -10.84 -1.63
C THR A 519 -10.92 -9.91 -1.56
N GLY A 520 -10.53 -9.50 -0.36
CA GLY A 520 -9.26 -8.80 -0.17
C GLY A 520 -8.07 -9.77 -0.33
N GLY A 521 -6.97 -9.27 -0.87
CA GLY A 521 -5.72 -10.00 -1.01
C GLY A 521 -5.04 -10.25 0.34
N ALA A 522 -4.26 -11.31 0.45
CA ALA A 522 -3.49 -11.58 1.66
C ALA A 522 -2.32 -10.61 1.81
N GLY A 523 -1.96 -10.27 3.05
CA GLY A 523 -0.71 -9.57 3.34
C GLY A 523 0.50 -10.49 3.17
N GLY A 524 1.64 -9.92 2.74
CA GLY A 524 2.90 -10.63 2.59
C GLY A 524 3.58 -10.94 3.93
N ASN A 525 4.48 -11.90 3.94
CA ASN A 525 5.20 -12.24 5.16
C ASN A 525 6.31 -11.21 5.45
N GLY A 526 6.52 -10.89 6.72
CA GLY A 526 7.66 -10.09 7.16
C GLY A 526 8.95 -10.91 7.16
N GLY A 527 10.10 -10.20 7.06
CA GLY A 527 11.41 -10.79 7.28
C GLY A 527 11.68 -11.05 8.76
N LEU A 528 12.93 -11.43 9.09
CA LEU A 528 13.31 -11.82 10.45
C LEU A 528 12.92 -10.80 11.53
N PHE A 529 13.10 -9.52 11.24
CA PHE A 529 12.77 -8.39 12.12
C PHE A 529 11.53 -7.61 11.66
N GLY A 530 10.85 -8.08 10.58
CA GLY A 530 9.71 -7.40 9.98
C GLY A 530 8.38 -7.95 10.46
N ALA A 531 7.38 -7.08 10.54
CA ALA A 531 5.99 -7.48 10.73
C ALA A 531 5.41 -8.07 9.44
N GLY A 532 4.43 -8.95 9.56
CA GLY A 532 3.61 -9.37 8.43
C GLY A 532 2.76 -8.21 7.91
N GLY A 533 2.52 -8.18 6.60
CA GLY A 533 1.68 -7.19 5.95
C GLY A 533 0.19 -7.36 6.29
N THR A 534 -0.58 -6.29 6.21
CA THR A 534 -2.03 -6.35 6.42
C THR A 534 -2.73 -7.05 5.25
N GLY A 535 -3.77 -7.81 5.54
CA GLY A 535 -4.70 -8.29 4.53
C GLY A 535 -5.56 -7.14 3.99
N GLY A 536 -5.87 -7.16 2.72
CA GLY A 536 -6.74 -6.19 2.06
C GLY A 536 -8.20 -6.30 2.55
N ALA A 537 -8.93 -5.19 2.53
CA ALA A 537 -10.36 -5.22 2.80
C ALA A 537 -11.13 -6.00 1.74
N GLY A 538 -12.15 -6.75 2.12
CA GLY A 538 -13.10 -7.36 1.21
C GLY A 538 -14.06 -6.31 0.63
N GLY A 539 -14.48 -6.49 -0.60
CA GLY A 539 -15.45 -5.63 -1.27
C GLY A 539 -16.81 -5.65 -0.58
N SER A 540 -17.53 -4.54 -0.61
CA SER A 540 -18.87 -4.38 -0.04
C SER A 540 -19.96 -4.52 -1.12
N LEU A 541 -21.23 -4.46 -0.74
CA LEU A 541 -22.48 -4.73 -1.47
C LEU A 541 -22.79 -6.23 -1.60
N GLY A 542 -21.81 -7.11 -1.47
CA GLY A 542 -21.91 -8.56 -1.36
C GLY A 542 -21.01 -9.07 -0.24
N PRO A 543 -20.95 -10.39 -0.02
CA PRO A 543 -20.19 -10.98 1.08
C PRO A 543 -18.69 -11.12 0.73
N GLY A 544 -18.00 -10.03 0.42
CA GLY A 544 -16.57 -10.04 0.18
C GLY A 544 -15.78 -10.36 1.47
N ALA A 545 -14.97 -11.40 1.47
CA ALA A 545 -14.11 -11.70 2.61
C ALA A 545 -12.88 -10.76 2.64
N GLY A 546 -12.45 -10.35 3.84
CA GLY A 546 -11.15 -9.71 4.01
C GLY A 546 -10.00 -10.69 3.80
N GLY A 547 -8.88 -10.20 3.30
CA GLY A 547 -7.67 -10.99 3.11
C GLY A 547 -7.02 -11.38 4.43
N ALA A 548 -6.28 -12.49 4.44
CA ALA A 548 -5.50 -12.88 5.60
C ALA A 548 -4.31 -11.92 5.82
N GLY A 549 -3.96 -11.64 7.08
CA GLY A 549 -2.70 -10.98 7.40
C GLY A 549 -1.50 -11.91 7.19
N GLY A 550 -0.36 -11.35 6.81
CA GLY A 550 0.89 -12.07 6.63
C GLY A 550 1.53 -12.50 7.95
N ASN A 551 2.40 -13.49 7.90
CA ASN A 551 3.17 -13.90 9.07
C ASN A 551 4.26 -12.87 9.39
N GLY A 552 4.45 -12.56 10.68
CA GLY A 552 5.63 -11.83 11.14
C GLY A 552 6.88 -12.70 11.18
N GLY A 553 8.05 -12.09 11.14
CA GLY A 553 9.32 -12.76 11.39
C GLY A 553 9.51 -13.12 12.87
N LEU A 554 10.72 -13.62 13.20
CA LEU A 554 11.04 -14.05 14.56
C LEU A 554 10.86 -12.93 15.60
N PHE A 555 11.15 -11.71 15.22
CA PHE A 555 11.02 -10.50 16.06
C PHE A 555 9.91 -9.56 15.60
N GLY A 556 9.07 -9.97 14.65
CA GLY A 556 7.96 -9.20 14.10
C GLY A 556 6.58 -9.78 14.47
N ALA A 557 5.59 -8.92 14.62
CA ALA A 557 4.21 -9.36 14.77
C ALA A 557 3.63 -9.84 13.43
N GLY A 558 2.66 -10.76 13.48
CA GLY A 558 1.84 -11.06 12.30
C GLY A 558 1.02 -9.83 11.88
N GLY A 559 0.74 -9.73 10.58
CA GLY A 559 -0.16 -8.72 10.05
C GLY A 559 -1.62 -8.99 10.44
N THR A 560 -2.44 -7.97 10.43
CA THR A 560 -3.88 -8.14 10.64
C THR A 560 -4.57 -8.61 9.36
N GLY A 561 -5.62 -9.42 9.54
CA GLY A 561 -6.55 -9.69 8.45
C GLY A 561 -7.31 -8.42 8.05
N GLY A 562 -7.68 -8.33 6.78
CA GLY A 562 -8.53 -7.26 6.27
C GLY A 562 -9.94 -7.33 6.82
N SER A 563 -10.64 -6.19 6.84
CA SER A 563 -12.06 -6.15 7.17
C SER A 563 -12.88 -6.88 6.09
N GLY A 564 -13.87 -7.66 6.52
CA GLY A 564 -14.87 -8.20 5.58
C GLY A 564 -15.77 -7.08 5.03
N GLY A 565 -16.27 -7.27 3.81
CA GLY A 565 -17.20 -6.35 3.18
C GLY A 565 -18.59 -6.34 3.88
N HIS A 566 -19.28 -5.22 3.77
CA HIS A 566 -20.65 -5.08 4.24
C HIS A 566 -21.63 -5.47 3.12
N GLY A 567 -22.38 -6.54 3.33
CA GLY A 567 -23.51 -6.87 2.46
C GLY A 567 -24.64 -5.84 2.59
N THR A 568 -25.38 -5.59 1.51
CA THR A 568 -26.66 -4.85 1.61
C THR A 568 -27.57 -5.59 2.56
N PRO A 569 -28.23 -4.92 3.55
CA PRO A 569 -29.27 -5.57 4.32
C PRO A 569 -30.31 -6.13 3.35
N ALA A 570 -30.57 -7.45 3.42
CA ALA A 570 -31.66 -8.03 2.64
C ALA A 570 -32.91 -7.22 2.97
N ALA A 571 -33.58 -6.68 1.95
CA ALA A 571 -34.86 -6.03 2.12
C ALA A 571 -35.75 -7.02 2.83
N VAL A 572 -36.16 -6.71 4.07
CA VAL A 572 -37.17 -7.49 4.81
C VAL A 572 -38.44 -7.37 3.98
N PRO A 573 -39.00 -8.47 3.46
CA PRO A 573 -40.29 -8.38 2.79
C PRO A 573 -41.31 -7.90 3.83
N GLY A 574 -41.99 -6.77 3.53
CA GLY A 574 -43.09 -6.26 4.33
C GLY A 574 -44.30 -7.20 4.35
#